data_ad500fdb7e3b60c0814d47d9b83ee774
#
_entry.id   ad500fdb7e3b60c0814d47d9b83ee774
#
_cell.length_a   1.000
_cell.length_b   1.000
_cell.length_c   1.000
_cell.angle_alpha   90.00
_cell.angle_beta   90.00
_cell.angle_gamma   90.00
#
_symmetry.space_group_name_H-M   'P 1'
#
loop_
_entity.id
_entity.type
_entity.pdbx_description
1 polymer ?
#
loop_
_entity_poly.entity_id
_entity_poly.type
_entity_poly.pdbx_seq_one_letter_code
_entity_poly.pdbx_strand_id
1 'polypeptide(L)'
;LVVFASPGYCITKTCGPQVDILKELKDKYKNEMNFIHIDVYDNLDQIKGNLEQARISQVVLDWGLPSEPWSFLINSKGIIVGKFEGFISEEELSQNIQLVIR
;
A
#
# COMPACT_ATOMS: atom_id res chain seq x y z
N LEU A 1 0.00 -8.87 -1.13
CA LEU A 1 0.19 -7.48 -1.56
C LEU A 1 0.11 -6.55 -0.37
N VAL A 2 1.15 -5.76 -0.17
CA VAL A 2 1.21 -4.78 0.91
C VAL A 2 1.23 -3.39 0.29
N VAL A 3 0.31 -2.52 0.72
CA VAL A 3 0.23 -1.14 0.22
C VAL A 3 0.40 -0.17 1.38
N PHE A 4 1.38 0.71 1.26
CA PHE A 4 1.62 1.81 2.20
C PHE A 4 0.96 3.08 1.63
N ALA A 5 -0.08 3.56 2.26
CA ALA A 5 -0.81 4.72 1.79
C ALA A 5 -1.59 5.38 2.93
N SER A 6 -1.72 6.71 2.87
CA SER A 6 -2.47 7.48 3.87
C SER A 6 -3.54 8.31 3.16
N PRO A 7 -4.71 7.72 2.83
CA PRO A 7 -5.80 8.45 2.19
C PRO A 7 -6.18 9.70 3.01
N GLY A 8 -6.31 10.84 2.33
CA GLY A 8 -6.63 12.11 2.98
C GLY A 8 -5.41 12.93 3.39
N TYR A 9 -4.24 12.32 3.51
CA TYR A 9 -3.00 13.01 3.91
C TYR A 9 -1.86 12.83 2.92
N CYS A 10 -2.14 12.18 1.78
CA CYS A 10 -1.15 11.88 0.77
C CYS A 10 -0.93 13.10 -0.13
N ILE A 11 0.32 13.53 -0.26
CA ILE A 11 0.67 14.71 -1.07
C ILE A 11 0.29 14.51 -2.54
N THR A 12 0.50 13.30 -3.07
CA THR A 12 0.22 12.99 -4.47
C THR A 12 -1.26 12.81 -4.77
N LYS A 13 -2.11 12.70 -3.74
CA LYS A 13 -3.56 12.48 -3.86
C LYS A 13 -3.92 11.16 -4.56
N THR A 14 -2.97 10.25 -4.70
CA THR A 14 -3.20 8.94 -5.34
C THR A 14 -3.39 7.80 -4.35
N CYS A 15 -3.21 8.07 -3.04
CA CYS A 15 -3.33 7.04 -2.02
C CYS A 15 -4.75 6.49 -1.89
N GLY A 16 -5.77 7.35 -1.96
CA GLY A 16 -7.17 6.93 -1.93
C GLY A 16 -7.51 5.98 -3.07
N PRO A 17 -7.28 6.39 -4.33
CA PRO A 17 -7.48 5.51 -5.48
C PRO A 17 -6.67 4.22 -5.40
N GLN A 18 -5.44 4.26 -4.86
CA GLN A 18 -4.61 3.07 -4.72
C GLN A 18 -5.23 2.09 -3.70
N VAL A 19 -5.76 2.59 -2.59
CA VAL A 19 -6.42 1.76 -1.59
C VAL A 19 -7.71 1.16 -2.15
N ASP A 20 -8.45 1.91 -2.97
CA ASP A 20 -9.65 1.38 -3.63
C ASP A 20 -9.30 0.20 -4.54
N ILE A 21 -8.21 0.30 -5.29
CA ILE A 21 -7.72 -0.79 -6.13
C ILE A 21 -7.34 -2.00 -5.27
N LEU A 22 -6.70 -1.78 -4.13
CA LEU A 22 -6.36 -2.85 -3.19
C LEU A 22 -7.61 -3.61 -2.75
N LYS A 23 -8.68 -2.89 -2.43
CA LYS A 23 -9.94 -3.51 -2.01
C LYS A 23 -10.56 -4.34 -3.12
N GLU A 24 -10.54 -3.85 -4.35
CA GLU A 24 -11.06 -4.58 -5.51
C GLU A 24 -10.28 -5.86 -5.75
N LEU A 25 -8.95 -5.78 -5.69
CA LEU A 25 -8.07 -6.94 -5.86
C LEU A 25 -8.23 -7.95 -4.73
N LYS A 26 -8.46 -7.47 -3.51
CA LYS A 26 -8.72 -8.33 -2.36
C LYS A 26 -9.97 -9.18 -2.59
N ASP A 27 -11.04 -8.58 -3.09
CA ASP A 27 -12.27 -9.31 -3.38
C ASP A 27 -12.04 -10.35 -4.49
N LYS A 28 -11.24 -10.00 -5.49
CA LYS A 28 -10.97 -10.86 -6.65
C LYS A 28 -10.07 -12.06 -6.29
N TYR A 29 -9.08 -11.85 -5.43
CA TYR A 29 -8.05 -12.86 -5.12
C TYR A 29 -8.03 -13.28 -3.66
N LYS A 30 -9.11 -13.08 -2.92
CA LYS A 30 -9.16 -13.30 -1.46
C LYS A 30 -8.76 -14.69 -1.00
N ASN A 31 -8.95 -15.72 -1.84
CA ASN A 31 -8.62 -17.09 -1.50
C ASN A 31 -7.21 -17.49 -1.94
N GLU A 32 -6.48 -16.59 -2.58
CA GLU A 32 -5.20 -16.90 -3.23
C GLU A 32 -4.04 -16.12 -2.62
N MET A 33 -4.30 -14.97 -1.98
CA MET A 33 -3.26 -14.19 -1.32
C MET A 33 -3.85 -13.25 -0.29
N ASN A 34 -2.99 -12.72 0.58
CA ASN A 34 -3.36 -11.74 1.58
C ASN A 34 -3.15 -10.32 1.05
N PHE A 35 -3.99 -9.40 1.52
CA PHE A 35 -3.94 -7.98 1.16
C PHE A 35 -3.84 -7.16 2.43
N ILE A 36 -2.79 -6.34 2.52
CA ILE A 36 -2.50 -5.55 3.72
C ILE A 36 -2.37 -4.09 3.34
N HIS A 37 -3.13 -3.24 4.02
CA HIS A 37 -3.00 -1.78 3.91
C HIS A 37 -2.33 -1.26 5.17
N ILE A 38 -1.28 -0.48 5.02
CA ILE A 38 -0.55 0.13 6.13
C ILE A 38 -0.61 1.65 5.96
N ASP A 39 -1.15 2.34 6.95
CA ASP A 39 -1.12 3.79 6.98
C ASP A 39 0.30 4.28 7.27
N VAL A 40 0.69 5.34 6.57
CA VAL A 40 2.01 5.94 6.76
C VAL A 40 2.13 6.62 8.13
N TYR A 41 1.02 7.15 8.64
CA TYR A 41 0.99 7.80 9.96
C TYR A 41 0.29 6.91 10.97
N ASP A 42 0.86 6.79 12.17
CA ASP A 42 0.30 5.93 13.23
C ASP A 42 -0.60 6.66 14.22
N ASN A 43 -0.79 7.96 14.04
CA ASN A 43 -1.61 8.80 14.92
C ASN A 43 -2.67 9.60 14.17
N LEU A 44 -3.36 8.96 13.22
CA LEU A 44 -4.36 9.62 12.39
C LEU A 44 -5.43 10.36 13.20
N ASP A 45 -5.83 9.82 14.35
CA ASP A 45 -6.82 10.43 15.24
C ASP A 45 -6.33 11.72 15.89
N GLN A 46 -5.01 11.94 15.94
CA GLN A 46 -4.40 13.13 16.56
C GLN A 46 -4.07 14.23 15.56
N ILE A 47 -4.01 13.90 14.27
CA ILE A 47 -3.60 14.85 13.23
C ILE A 47 -4.64 15.95 13.05
N LYS A 48 -5.94 15.62 13.01
CA LYS A 48 -7.07 16.54 12.89
C LYS A 48 -6.87 17.62 11.81
N GLY A 49 -6.30 17.22 10.67
CA GLY A 49 -6.05 18.12 9.56
C GLY A 49 -4.74 18.91 9.65
N ASN A 50 -3.98 18.77 10.73
CA ASN A 50 -2.71 19.46 10.90
C ASN A 50 -1.56 18.44 10.79
N LEU A 51 -0.88 18.42 9.64
CA LEU A 51 0.20 17.48 9.38
C LEU A 51 1.42 17.68 10.27
N GLU A 52 1.53 18.84 10.94
CA GLU A 52 2.62 19.07 11.89
C GLU A 52 2.52 18.12 13.09
N GLN A 53 1.32 17.62 13.39
CA GLN A 53 1.08 16.66 14.46
C GLN A 53 1.27 15.20 14.00
N ALA A 54 1.53 14.97 12.71
CA ALA A 54 1.63 13.63 12.14
C ALA A 54 2.89 12.91 12.62
N ARG A 55 2.74 11.64 12.99
CA ARG A 55 3.85 10.78 13.36
C ARG A 55 3.94 9.61 12.38
N ILE A 56 5.10 9.47 11.74
CA ILE A 56 5.32 8.40 10.76
C ILE A 56 5.40 7.05 11.47
N SER A 57 4.69 6.05 10.94
CA SER A 57 4.70 4.70 11.47
C SER A 57 6.12 4.11 11.45
N GLN A 58 6.48 3.37 12.50
CA GLN A 58 7.81 2.77 12.59
C GLN A 58 8.10 1.83 11.41
N VAL A 59 7.08 1.10 10.95
CA VAL A 59 7.25 0.18 9.81
C VAL A 59 7.67 0.92 8.54
N VAL A 60 7.19 2.14 8.32
CA VAL A 60 7.58 2.97 7.18
C VAL A 60 9.06 3.35 7.28
N LEU A 61 9.50 3.69 8.47
CA LEU A 61 10.91 4.02 8.72
C LEU A 61 11.80 2.79 8.54
N ASP A 62 11.35 1.64 9.04
CA ASP A 62 12.09 0.38 8.91
C ASP A 62 12.25 -0.06 7.46
N TRP A 63 11.23 0.20 6.63
CA TRP A 63 11.27 -0.14 5.20
C TRP A 63 11.97 0.93 4.36
N GLY A 64 12.30 2.08 4.97
CA GLY A 64 13.04 3.14 4.30
C GLY A 64 12.30 3.81 3.16
N LEU A 65 10.98 3.95 3.26
CA LEU A 65 10.16 4.49 2.18
C LEU A 65 10.22 6.02 2.14
N PRO A 66 10.64 6.62 1.00
CA PRO A 66 10.78 8.08 0.90
C PRO A 66 9.49 8.80 0.49
N SER A 67 8.46 8.07 0.09
CA SER A 67 7.23 8.65 -0.44
C SER A 67 6.06 7.69 -0.26
N GLU A 68 4.88 8.08 -0.74
CA GLU A 68 3.68 7.24 -0.75
C GLU A 68 2.84 7.58 -1.98
N PRO A 69 2.04 6.64 -2.51
CA PRO A 69 1.91 5.26 -2.04
C PRO A 69 3.07 4.39 -2.52
N TRP A 70 3.31 3.30 -1.80
CA TRP A 70 4.22 2.23 -2.22
C TRP A 70 3.48 0.91 -2.15
N SER A 71 3.68 0.04 -3.13
CA SER A 71 3.08 -1.29 -3.17
C SER A 71 4.16 -2.35 -3.29
N PHE A 72 4.04 -3.42 -2.51
CA PHE A 72 4.99 -4.53 -2.51
C PHE A 72 4.27 -5.84 -2.74
N LEU A 73 4.71 -6.58 -3.74
CA LEU A 73 4.19 -7.89 -4.03
C LEU A 73 5.14 -8.94 -3.46
N ILE A 74 4.64 -9.78 -2.56
CA ILE A 74 5.44 -10.75 -1.82
C ILE A 74 4.92 -12.15 -2.13
N ASN A 75 5.83 -13.07 -2.49
CA ASN A 75 5.44 -14.43 -2.82
C ASN A 75 5.22 -15.29 -1.56
N SER A 76 4.83 -16.55 -1.75
CA SER A 76 4.54 -17.48 -0.65
C SER A 76 5.75 -17.82 0.21
N LYS A 77 6.95 -17.52 -0.26
CA LYS A 77 8.19 -17.73 0.48
C LYS A 77 8.62 -16.49 1.28
N GLY A 78 7.81 -15.43 1.26
CA GLY A 78 8.14 -14.19 1.95
C GLY A 78 9.12 -13.30 1.23
N ILE A 79 9.37 -13.54 -0.06
CA ILE A 79 10.31 -12.76 -0.87
C ILE A 79 9.55 -11.68 -1.63
N ILE A 80 10.06 -10.44 -1.58
CA ILE A 80 9.50 -9.34 -2.35
C ILE A 80 9.87 -9.55 -3.82
N VAL A 81 8.85 -9.74 -4.67
CA VAL A 81 9.04 -9.98 -6.10
C VAL A 81 8.62 -8.79 -6.96
N GLY A 82 7.99 -7.77 -6.37
CA GLY A 82 7.62 -6.55 -7.06
C GLY A 82 7.59 -5.37 -6.11
N LYS A 83 8.14 -4.23 -6.56
CA LYS A 83 8.10 -2.96 -5.82
C LYS A 83 7.59 -1.88 -6.75
N PHE A 84 6.60 -1.13 -6.31
CA PHE A 84 5.96 -0.12 -7.14
C PHE A 84 5.86 1.20 -6.38
N GLU A 85 6.59 2.21 -6.84
CA GLU A 85 6.50 3.56 -6.28
C GLU A 85 5.39 4.33 -6.99
N GLY A 86 4.56 5.04 -6.20
CA GLY A 86 3.48 5.83 -6.74
C GLY A 86 2.28 4.98 -7.15
N PHE A 87 1.38 5.58 -7.89
CA PHE A 87 0.16 4.91 -8.32
C PHE A 87 0.43 3.82 -9.35
N ILE A 88 -0.18 2.66 -9.12
CA ILE A 88 -0.13 1.54 -10.07
C ILE A 88 -1.56 1.07 -10.33
N SER A 89 -1.90 0.85 -11.61
CA SER A 89 -3.25 0.49 -12.02
C SER A 89 -3.64 -0.93 -11.58
N GLU A 90 -4.96 -1.17 -11.49
CA GLU A 90 -5.48 -2.51 -11.19
C GLU A 90 -5.00 -3.52 -12.22
N GLU A 91 -5.04 -3.14 -13.51
CA GLU A 91 -4.63 -4.05 -14.59
C GLU A 91 -3.19 -4.50 -14.43
N GLU A 92 -2.27 -3.57 -14.17
CA GLU A 92 -0.85 -3.89 -14.02
C GLU A 92 -0.61 -4.73 -12.76
N LEU A 93 -1.23 -4.38 -11.64
CA LEU A 93 -1.13 -5.18 -10.41
C LEU A 93 -1.70 -6.57 -10.62
N SER A 94 -2.85 -6.69 -11.28
CA SER A 94 -3.49 -7.98 -11.53
C SER A 94 -2.60 -8.89 -12.37
N GLN A 95 -1.95 -8.35 -13.40
CA GLN A 95 -1.02 -9.12 -14.24
C GLN A 95 0.15 -9.66 -13.41
N ASN A 96 0.70 -8.84 -12.53
CA ASN A 96 1.80 -9.26 -11.66
C ASN A 96 1.36 -10.30 -10.62
N ILE A 97 0.16 -10.13 -10.06
CA ILE A 97 -0.40 -11.08 -9.10
C ILE A 97 -0.55 -12.46 -9.74
N GLN A 98 -1.06 -12.52 -10.99
CA GLN A 98 -1.24 -13.78 -11.68
C GLN A 98 0.07 -14.54 -11.88
N LEU A 99 1.18 -13.83 -12.04
CA LEU A 99 2.50 -14.47 -12.16
C LEU A 99 2.96 -15.07 -10.84
N VAL A 100 2.54 -14.50 -9.71
CA VAL A 100 2.97 -14.93 -8.37
C VAL A 100 2.17 -16.13 -7.86
N ILE A 101 0.87 -16.16 -8.14
CA ILE A 101 -0.03 -17.20 -7.63
C ILE A 101 -0.07 -18.47 -8.49
N ARG A 102 0.63 -18.50 -9.60
CA ARG A 102 0.71 -19.69 -10.46
C ARG A 102 1.54 -20.80 -9.83
#